data_fef7db85c6ba9540e3cfac57556477d3
#
_entry.id   fef7db85c6ba9540e3cfac57556477d3
#
_cell.length_a   1.000
_cell.length_b   1.000
_cell.length_c   1.000
_cell.angle_alpha   90.00
_cell.angle_beta   90.00
_cell.angle_gamma   90.00
#
_symmetry.space_group_name_H-M   'P 1'
#
loop_
_entity.id
_entity.type
_entity.pdbx_description
1 polymer ?
#
loop_
_entity_poly.entity_id
_entity_poly.type
_entity_poly.pdbx_seq_one_letter_code
_entity_poly.pdbx_strand_id
1 'polypeptide(L)'
;MKSKKILLVAGEVSGDLHGSHLVEAIQRIEPEVQFXGVGGEGLKRRGMKLLYPXHSLSVVGLTEVFIKLRSILEALRRLKKSLDRERPDLVILIDFPDFNLRLAKIAHRRRIPIXYYISPQVWAWRSKRIKLIARLVKKMVVLFPFEVPLYEAAGVDVEWVGHPLLDIVKPTLPKEVAFQQFGLDPKRRTIGLLPGSRMXEVERLLPSLLASAHLLQKEIQDLQFIIPLAPGIPKTILSSQMKNIAVPVKVVEGFTYDVMNLSELLITASGTATLEGAILGKPMIIIYKVSFPSYWIGRALIRVDYIGLVNLLAEKEIAPELIQKDVNPQRIADEAFRILRDPILSRKMTESMGEVRQKLGEPGAAQRAAHIVISLLHEAEA
;
A
#
# COMPACT_ATOMS: atom_id res chain seq x y z
N MET A 1 21.02 -4.68 32.62
CA MET A 1 20.21 -3.58 32.05
C MET A 1 18.80 -4.06 31.81
N LYS A 2 17.81 -3.22 32.12
CA LYS A 2 16.40 -3.54 31.88
C LYS A 2 16.13 -3.51 30.37
N SER A 3 15.43 -4.53 29.84
CA SER A 3 15.15 -4.59 28.41
C SER A 3 14.24 -3.44 27.97
N LYS A 4 14.52 -2.89 26.80
CA LYS A 4 13.74 -1.79 26.22
C LYS A 4 12.38 -2.28 25.76
N LYS A 5 11.36 -1.40 25.86
CA LYS A 5 9.99 -1.69 25.46
C LYS A 5 9.56 -0.69 24.39
N ILE A 6 8.94 -1.21 23.33
CA ILE A 6 8.37 -0.39 22.25
C ILE A 6 6.88 -0.70 22.16
N LEU A 7 6.07 0.36 22.14
CA LEU A 7 4.65 0.24 21.79
C LEU A 7 4.51 0.60 20.31
N LEU A 8 4.00 -0.34 19.50
CA LEU A 8 3.90 -0.17 18.05
C LEU A 8 2.45 -0.30 17.60
N VAL A 9 1.99 0.61 16.76
CA VAL A 9 0.61 0.59 16.25
C VAL A 9 0.60 0.53 14.73
N ALA A 10 0.06 -0.58 14.22
CA ALA A 10 -0.23 -0.80 12.81
C ALA A 10 -1.72 -1.14 12.70
N GLY A 11 -2.51 -0.22 12.19
CA GLY A 11 -3.97 -0.36 12.15
C GLY A 11 -4.53 -0.93 10.85
N GLU A 12 -3.66 -1.26 9.90
CA GLU A 12 -4.06 -1.78 8.59
C GLU A 12 -3.15 -2.92 8.17
N VAL A 13 -3.61 -3.70 7.17
CA VAL A 13 -2.88 -4.88 6.67
C VAL A 13 -1.48 -4.48 6.16
N SER A 14 -1.39 -3.39 5.41
CA SER A 14 -0.09 -2.91 4.92
C SER A 14 0.82 -2.50 6.07
N GLY A 15 0.27 -1.85 7.08
CA GLY A 15 1.01 -1.47 8.27
C GLY A 15 1.53 -2.68 9.04
N ASP A 16 0.72 -3.72 9.14
CA ASP A 16 1.14 -4.98 9.77
C ASP A 16 2.31 -5.62 9.02
N LEU A 17 2.24 -5.62 7.70
CA LEU A 17 3.32 -6.17 6.87
C LEU A 17 4.62 -5.38 7.07
N HIS A 18 4.56 -4.06 6.90
CA HIS A 18 5.76 -3.23 7.05
C HIS A 18 6.26 -3.22 8.50
N GLY A 19 5.34 -3.22 9.45
CA GLY A 19 5.69 -3.30 10.87
C GLY A 19 6.39 -4.60 11.22
N SER A 20 5.93 -5.72 10.66
CA SER A 20 6.55 -7.02 10.94
C SER A 20 7.98 -7.07 10.41
N HIS A 21 8.24 -6.50 9.23
CA HIS A 21 9.61 -6.43 8.69
C HIS A 21 10.48 -5.50 9.54
N LEU A 22 9.93 -4.39 10.02
CA LEU A 22 10.66 -3.48 10.91
C LEU A 22 11.02 -4.18 12.22
N VAL A 23 10.04 -4.86 12.83
CA VAL A 23 10.27 -5.58 14.10
C VAL A 23 11.35 -6.65 13.92
N GLU A 24 11.29 -7.41 12.83
CA GLU A 24 12.31 -8.41 12.53
C GLU A 24 13.70 -7.77 12.45
N ALA A 25 13.80 -6.64 11.75
CA ALA A 25 15.08 -5.94 11.61
C ALA A 25 15.59 -5.41 12.95
N ILE A 26 14.70 -4.90 13.81
CA ILE A 26 15.08 -4.44 15.16
C ILE A 26 15.57 -5.64 15.99
N GLN A 27 14.86 -6.75 15.93
CA GLN A 27 15.20 -7.97 16.69
C GLN A 27 16.56 -8.53 16.30
N ARG A 28 16.98 -8.38 15.05
CA ARG A 28 18.29 -8.81 14.60
C ARG A 28 19.40 -7.98 15.21
N ILE A 29 19.15 -6.70 15.51
CA ILE A 29 20.12 -5.82 16.14
C ILE A 29 20.11 -6.00 17.67
N GLU A 30 18.91 -6.02 18.25
CA GLU A 30 18.72 -6.03 19.70
C GLU A 30 17.58 -7.00 20.07
N PRO A 31 17.90 -8.29 20.22
CA PRO A 31 16.86 -9.33 20.42
C PRO A 31 16.03 -9.17 21.68
N GLU A 32 16.52 -8.45 22.69
CA GLU A 32 15.84 -8.30 23.98
C GLU A 32 14.70 -7.28 23.96
N VAL A 33 14.59 -6.46 22.91
CA VAL A 33 13.52 -5.44 22.82
C VAL A 33 12.15 -6.12 22.84
N GLN A 34 11.26 -5.62 23.68
CA GLN A 34 9.91 -6.13 23.84
C GLN A 34 8.94 -5.22 23.10
N PHE A 35 7.98 -5.85 22.44
CA PHE A 35 7.00 -5.12 21.66
C PHE A 35 5.59 -5.37 22.15
N UNK A 36 4.57 -4.22 22.18
CA UNK A 36 3.27 -4.18 22.49
C UNK A 36 2.58 -3.41 21.53
N GLY A 37 1.43 -3.79 21.38
CA GLY A 37 0.64 -2.79 20.65
C GLY A 37 -0.48 -3.34 19.82
N VAL A 38 -0.75 -2.70 18.69
CA VAL A 38 -1.84 -3.02 17.76
C VAL A 38 -1.25 -3.53 16.45
N GLY A 39 -1.78 -4.64 15.95
CA GLY A 39 -1.31 -5.22 14.71
C GLY A 39 -2.13 -6.43 14.32
N GLY A 40 -1.66 -7.12 13.29
CA GLY A 40 -2.27 -8.33 12.77
C GLY A 40 -1.38 -9.55 13.00
N GLU A 41 -1.59 -10.57 12.17
CA GLU A 41 -0.88 -11.84 12.28
C GLU A 41 0.62 -11.71 12.04
N GLY A 42 1.04 -10.79 11.16
CA GLY A 42 2.45 -10.58 10.88
C GLY A 42 3.23 -10.15 12.12
N LEU A 43 2.73 -9.15 12.82
CA LEU A 43 3.36 -8.67 14.06
C LEU A 43 3.25 -9.70 15.18
N LYS A 44 2.11 -10.39 15.25
CA LYS A 44 1.93 -11.45 16.26
C LYS A 44 2.99 -12.55 16.09
N ARG A 45 3.27 -12.96 14.86
CA ARG A 45 4.28 -13.99 14.57
C ARG A 45 5.69 -13.54 14.96
N ARG A 46 5.95 -12.23 14.99
CA ARG A 46 7.23 -11.70 15.42
C ARG A 46 7.34 -11.58 16.94
N GLY A 47 6.31 -11.98 17.68
CA GLY A 47 6.31 -11.98 19.13
C GLY A 47 5.75 -10.72 19.77
N MET A 48 5.11 -9.86 19.02
CA MET A 48 4.48 -8.67 19.57
C MET A 48 3.23 -9.08 20.37
N LYS A 49 3.11 -8.56 21.59
CA LYS A 49 1.93 -8.75 22.39
C LYS A 49 0.82 -7.84 21.87
N LEU A 50 -0.23 -8.43 21.28
CA LEU A 50 -1.35 -7.66 20.75
C LEU A 50 -2.28 -7.22 21.88
N LEU A 51 -2.39 -5.91 22.04
CA LEU A 51 -3.32 -5.29 22.99
C LEU A 51 -4.70 -5.13 22.37
N TYR A 52 -4.75 -5.03 21.05
CA TYR A 52 -5.95 -4.89 20.25
C TYR A 52 -5.64 -5.32 18.82
N PRO A 53 -6.49 -6.13 18.18
CA PRO A 53 -6.22 -6.56 16.79
C PRO A 53 -6.60 -5.50 15.75
N UNK A 54 -5.90 -5.43 14.71
CA UNK A 54 -6.01 -4.56 13.73
C UNK A 54 -7.26 -4.50 13.10
N HIS A 55 -7.73 -5.80 12.78
CA HIS A 55 -8.97 -5.98 12.04
C HIS A 55 -10.17 -5.29 12.69
N SER A 56 -10.14 -5.11 13.97
CA SER A 56 -11.25 -4.44 14.70
C SER A 56 -11.30 -2.93 14.48
N LEU A 57 -10.24 -2.33 13.92
CA LEU A 57 -10.18 -0.88 13.66
C LEU A 57 -10.49 -0.52 12.21
N SER A 58 -10.54 -1.48 11.31
CA SER A 58 -10.60 -1.25 9.86
C SER A 58 -11.92 -1.63 9.19
N VAL A 59 -13.00 -1.71 9.96
CA VAL A 59 -14.33 -2.09 9.43
C VAL A 59 -14.97 -0.92 8.66
N VAL A 60 -15.57 -1.21 7.50
CA VAL A 60 -16.11 -0.21 6.57
C VAL A 60 -17.62 -0.41 6.35
N GLY A 61 -18.42 0.65 6.56
CA GLY A 61 -19.86 0.64 6.32
C GLY A 61 -20.58 1.76 7.08
N LEU A 62 -21.73 2.19 6.58
CA LEU A 62 -22.45 3.34 7.16
C LEU A 62 -23.06 3.04 8.54
N THR A 63 -23.61 1.83 8.71
CA THR A 63 -24.09 1.38 10.02
C THR A 63 -22.96 1.07 10.98
N GLU A 64 -21.75 0.99 10.45
CA GLU A 64 -20.55 0.61 11.18
C GLU A 64 -19.80 1.81 11.77
N VAL A 65 -20.21 3.04 11.42
CA VAL A 65 -19.54 4.26 11.92
C VAL A 65 -19.57 4.33 13.44
N PHE A 66 -20.73 4.04 14.04
CA PHE A 66 -20.85 4.03 15.51
C PHE A 66 -20.04 2.89 16.15
N ILE A 67 -20.07 1.71 15.52
CA ILE A 67 -19.30 0.56 15.98
C ILE A 67 -17.80 0.86 15.87
N LYS A 68 -17.39 1.47 14.75
CA LYS A 68 -16.01 1.86 14.51
C LYS A 68 -15.54 2.91 15.53
N LEU A 69 -16.37 3.92 15.82
CA LEU A 69 -16.04 4.94 16.80
C LEU A 69 -15.86 4.32 18.19
N ARG A 70 -16.76 3.42 18.57
CA ARG A 70 -16.68 2.71 19.85
C ARG A 70 -15.40 1.87 19.94
N SER A 71 -15.06 1.16 18.86
CA SER A 71 -13.84 0.36 18.78
C SER A 71 -12.58 1.24 18.90
N ILE A 72 -12.58 2.40 18.23
CA ILE A 72 -11.47 3.35 18.31
C ILE A 72 -11.28 3.85 19.74
N LEU A 73 -12.38 4.23 20.41
CA LEU A 73 -12.32 4.73 21.78
C LEU A 73 -11.84 3.65 22.74
N GLU A 74 -12.32 2.41 22.56
CA GLU A 74 -11.88 1.29 23.38
C GLU A 74 -10.39 0.99 23.17
N ALA A 75 -9.94 0.98 21.93
CA ALA A 75 -8.53 0.75 21.62
C ALA A 75 -7.66 1.85 22.22
N LEU A 76 -8.08 3.12 22.11
CA LEU A 76 -7.34 4.23 22.72
C LEU A 76 -7.27 4.10 24.23
N ARG A 77 -8.38 3.68 24.85
CA ARG A 77 -8.42 3.47 26.30
C ARG A 77 -7.44 2.36 26.75
N ARG A 78 -7.44 1.25 26.04
CA ARG A 78 -6.52 0.13 26.33
C ARG A 78 -5.06 0.55 26.15
N LEU A 79 -4.77 1.30 25.08
CA LEU A 79 -3.41 1.76 24.82
C LEU A 79 -2.97 2.80 25.86
N LYS A 80 -3.87 3.70 26.25
CA LYS A 80 -3.60 4.69 27.30
C LYS A 80 -3.21 3.98 28.61
N LYS A 81 -3.98 2.97 29.01
CA LYS A 81 -3.66 2.17 30.21
C LYS A 81 -2.30 1.50 30.08
N SER A 82 -2.01 0.96 28.89
CA SER A 82 -0.73 0.29 28.64
C SER A 82 0.44 1.27 28.70
N LEU A 83 0.27 2.50 28.17
CA LEU A 83 1.30 3.52 28.28
C LEU A 83 1.62 3.84 29.74
N ASP A 84 0.58 3.95 30.57
CA ASP A 84 0.74 4.25 32.00
C ASP A 84 1.39 3.09 32.76
N ARG A 85 0.99 1.86 32.46
CA ARG A 85 1.46 0.67 33.16
C ARG A 85 2.85 0.22 32.73
N GLU A 86 3.05 0.13 31.41
CA GLU A 86 4.29 -0.43 30.86
C GLU A 86 5.40 0.59 30.68
N ARG A 87 5.04 1.85 30.56
CA ARG A 87 6.02 2.94 30.36
C ARG A 87 7.02 2.61 29.24
N PRO A 88 6.55 2.43 27.99
CA PRO A 88 7.48 2.08 26.92
C PRO A 88 8.52 3.17 26.70
N ASP A 89 9.68 2.76 26.22
CA ASP A 89 10.78 3.67 25.91
C ASP A 89 10.56 4.43 24.61
N LEU A 90 9.72 3.89 23.72
CA LEU A 90 9.44 4.48 22.42
C LEU A 90 8.06 4.04 21.96
N VAL A 91 7.36 4.92 21.27
CA VAL A 91 6.12 4.59 20.55
C VAL A 91 6.44 4.68 19.05
N ILE A 92 6.13 3.61 18.31
CA ILE A 92 6.23 3.60 16.85
C ILE A 92 4.82 3.58 16.28
N LEU A 93 4.51 4.58 15.45
CA LEU A 93 3.23 4.69 14.75
C LEU A 93 3.47 4.45 13.27
N ILE A 94 2.65 3.59 12.66
CA ILE A 94 2.79 3.27 11.24
C ILE A 94 1.55 3.75 10.50
N ASP A 95 1.72 4.76 9.62
CA ASP A 95 0.62 5.32 8.81
C ASP A 95 -0.64 5.56 9.67
N PHE A 96 -1.85 5.25 9.18
CA PHE A 96 -3.11 5.21 9.93
C PHE A 96 -3.35 6.48 10.75
N PRO A 97 -3.40 7.65 10.11
CA PRO A 97 -3.25 8.92 10.83
C PRO A 97 -4.42 9.30 11.74
N ASP A 98 -5.65 8.93 11.40
CA ASP A 98 -6.80 9.35 12.21
C ASP A 98 -6.74 8.79 13.62
N PHE A 99 -6.28 7.55 13.76
CA PHE A 99 -6.07 6.92 15.06
C PHE A 99 -4.71 7.32 15.64
N ASN A 100 -3.65 7.21 14.84
CA ASN A 100 -2.29 7.34 15.34
C ASN A 100 -1.98 8.75 15.83
N LEU A 101 -2.54 9.79 15.23
CA LEU A 101 -2.32 11.15 15.71
C LEU A 101 -3.02 11.39 17.05
N ARG A 102 -4.15 10.74 17.31
CA ARG A 102 -4.80 10.79 18.62
C ARG A 102 -3.94 10.11 19.68
N LEU A 103 -3.40 8.96 19.35
CA LEU A 103 -2.49 8.25 20.26
C LEU A 103 -1.20 9.03 20.49
N ALA A 104 -0.69 9.70 19.45
CA ALA A 104 0.50 10.54 19.55
C ALA A 104 0.33 11.64 20.59
N LYS A 105 -0.86 12.29 20.64
CA LYS A 105 -1.15 13.31 21.65
C LYS A 105 -1.06 12.73 23.06
N ILE A 106 -1.58 11.52 23.24
CA ILE A 106 -1.58 10.84 24.54
C ILE A 106 -0.14 10.50 24.96
N ALA A 107 0.65 9.94 24.06
CA ALA A 107 2.04 9.58 24.32
C ALA A 107 2.91 10.82 24.60
N HIS A 108 2.68 11.87 23.83
CA HIS A 108 3.42 13.14 23.97
C HIS A 108 3.22 13.75 25.36
N ARG A 109 1.98 13.73 25.88
CA ARG A 109 1.68 14.21 27.24
C ARG A 109 2.42 13.43 28.30
N ARG A 110 2.79 12.20 28.02
CA ARG A 110 3.57 11.32 28.93
C ARG A 110 5.06 11.39 28.70
N ARG A 111 5.49 12.27 27.77
CA ARG A 111 6.91 12.48 27.44
C ARG A 111 7.57 11.22 26.89
N ILE A 112 6.81 10.37 26.20
CA ILE A 112 7.34 9.18 25.54
C ILE A 112 7.65 9.57 24.09
N PRO A 113 8.90 9.35 23.60
CA PRO A 113 9.23 9.74 22.22
C PRO A 113 8.48 8.91 21.20
N ILE A 114 8.20 9.54 20.07
CA ILE A 114 7.37 8.95 19.01
C ILE A 114 8.12 8.91 17.70
N UNK A 115 8.29 7.88 17.02
CA UNK A 115 8.69 7.61 15.82
C UNK A 115 7.57 7.46 15.01
N TYR A 116 7.44 8.04 13.93
CA TYR A 116 6.39 7.79 12.97
C TYR A 116 7.02 7.20 11.72
N TYR A 117 6.67 5.96 11.43
CA TYR A 117 7.18 5.21 10.27
C TYR A 117 6.08 5.17 9.23
N ILE A 118 6.40 5.56 8.00
CA ILE A 118 5.46 5.68 6.88
C ILE A 118 4.49 6.84 7.13
N SER A 119 4.86 7.97 6.55
CA SER A 119 4.12 9.21 6.68
C SER A 119 2.67 9.07 6.19
N PRO A 120 1.71 9.66 6.89
CA PRO A 120 0.43 9.93 6.25
C PRO A 120 0.64 10.73 4.96
N GLN A 121 -0.29 10.62 4.02
CA GLN A 121 -0.16 11.30 2.72
C GLN A 121 -0.51 12.79 2.86
N VAL A 122 0.30 13.51 3.66
CA VAL A 122 0.08 14.94 3.93
C VAL A 122 0.23 15.80 2.68
N TRP A 123 1.00 15.31 1.70
CA TRP A 123 1.17 15.97 0.41
C TRP A 123 -0.09 15.95 -0.45
N ALA A 124 -1.04 15.05 -0.16
CA ALA A 124 -2.32 14.95 -0.86
C ALA A 124 -3.41 15.77 -0.18
N TRP A 125 -3.19 16.22 1.08
CA TRP A 125 -4.19 16.92 1.89
C TRP A 125 -3.59 18.22 2.42
N ARG A 126 -4.45 19.17 2.75
CA ARG A 126 -3.98 20.44 3.32
C ARG A 126 -3.36 20.23 4.70
N SER A 127 -2.36 20.98 4.98
CA SER A 127 -1.23 20.75 5.87
C SER A 127 -1.42 20.92 7.37
N LYS A 128 -2.64 20.91 7.90
CA LYS A 128 -2.84 20.97 9.37
C LYS A 128 -2.17 19.78 10.07
N ARG A 129 -2.15 18.63 9.40
CA ARG A 129 -1.50 17.43 9.96
C ARG A 129 0.01 17.60 10.09
N ILE A 130 0.65 18.30 9.16
CA ILE A 130 2.10 18.53 9.25
C ILE A 130 2.45 19.33 10.51
N LYS A 131 1.68 20.36 10.83
CA LYS A 131 1.89 21.18 12.02
C LYS A 131 1.72 20.35 13.30
N LEU A 132 0.69 19.50 13.32
CA LEU A 132 0.46 18.61 14.47
C LEU A 132 1.59 17.60 14.61
N ILE A 133 2.03 17.00 13.52
CA ILE A 133 3.14 16.06 13.51
C ILE A 133 4.42 16.75 14.03
N ALA A 134 4.68 17.96 13.57
CA ALA A 134 5.86 18.72 14.00
C ALA A 134 5.88 18.94 15.52
N ARG A 135 4.73 19.10 16.13
CA ARG A 135 4.63 19.30 17.57
C ARG A 135 4.79 18.00 18.35
N LEU A 136 4.32 16.88 17.81
CA LEU A 136 4.19 15.63 18.57
C LEU A 136 5.28 14.61 18.30
N VAL A 137 5.81 14.56 17.08
CA VAL A 137 6.66 13.46 16.63
C VAL A 137 8.14 13.84 16.74
N LYS A 138 8.91 12.97 17.37
CA LYS A 138 10.35 13.18 17.52
C LYS A 138 11.10 12.88 16.23
N LYS A 139 10.71 11.83 15.51
CA LYS A 139 11.36 11.41 14.27
C LYS A 139 10.35 10.88 13.30
N MET A 140 10.36 11.43 12.08
CA MET A 140 9.55 10.97 10.97
C MET A 140 10.44 10.19 10.00
N VAL A 141 10.02 8.96 9.65
CA VAL A 141 10.75 8.11 8.72
C VAL A 141 9.86 7.90 7.50
N VAL A 142 10.29 8.41 6.35
CA VAL A 142 9.45 8.48 5.14
C VAL A 142 9.93 7.50 4.08
N LEU A 143 9.01 7.12 3.19
CA LEU A 143 9.25 6.17 2.11
C LEU A 143 9.59 6.85 0.78
N PHE A 144 9.20 8.12 0.62
CA PHE A 144 9.39 8.84 -0.64
C PHE A 144 10.30 10.04 -0.43
N PRO A 145 11.24 10.27 -1.36
CA PRO A 145 12.19 11.39 -1.19
C PRO A 145 11.51 12.76 -1.21
N PHE A 146 10.41 12.94 -1.93
CA PHE A 146 9.72 14.23 -2.00
C PHE A 146 9.08 14.62 -0.67
N GLU A 147 8.92 13.67 0.25
CA GLU A 147 8.35 13.97 1.58
C GLU A 147 9.35 14.68 2.49
N VAL A 148 10.65 14.52 2.23
CA VAL A 148 11.69 15.10 3.09
C VAL A 148 11.58 16.62 3.15
N PRO A 149 11.58 17.38 2.03
CA PRO A 149 11.48 18.83 2.14
C PRO A 149 10.18 19.31 2.77
N LEU A 150 9.07 18.57 2.60
CA LEU A 150 7.80 18.92 3.25
C LEU A 150 7.93 18.96 4.78
N TYR A 151 8.55 17.93 5.34
CA TYR A 151 8.71 17.82 6.79
C TYR A 151 9.82 18.73 7.30
N GLU A 152 10.92 18.87 6.56
CA GLU A 152 12.00 19.78 6.93
C GLU A 152 11.52 21.22 7.03
N ALA A 153 10.67 21.65 6.09
CA ALA A 153 10.09 22.99 6.09
C ALA A 153 9.24 23.26 7.33
N ALA A 154 8.66 22.22 7.92
CA ALA A 154 7.86 22.32 9.15
C ALA A 154 8.69 22.13 10.42
N GLY A 155 9.99 21.94 10.31
CA GLY A 155 10.88 21.74 11.46
C GLY A 155 10.87 20.33 12.02
N VAL A 156 10.37 19.35 11.26
CA VAL A 156 10.35 17.93 11.68
C VAL A 156 11.69 17.28 11.36
N ASP A 157 12.23 16.54 12.31
CA ASP A 157 13.40 15.69 12.07
C ASP A 157 12.92 14.50 11.23
N VAL A 158 13.33 14.46 9.96
CA VAL A 158 12.82 13.50 8.98
C VAL A 158 13.98 12.80 8.29
N GLU A 159 13.78 11.51 7.98
CA GLU A 159 14.76 10.73 7.24
C GLU A 159 14.07 9.83 6.23
N TRP A 160 14.59 9.79 5.01
CA TRP A 160 14.12 8.90 3.95
C TRP A 160 14.96 7.62 3.99
N VAL A 161 14.29 6.47 4.06
CA VAL A 161 14.97 5.17 4.17
C VAL A 161 14.84 4.31 2.91
N GLY A 162 14.17 4.82 1.87
CA GLY A 162 13.81 4.02 0.71
C GLY A 162 12.47 3.36 0.93
N HIS A 163 11.96 2.69 -0.10
CA HIS A 163 10.63 2.09 -0.03
C HIS A 163 10.75 0.58 0.25
N PRO A 164 10.07 0.06 1.27
CA PRO A 164 10.19 -1.36 1.61
C PRO A 164 9.65 -2.31 0.54
N LEU A 165 8.81 -1.83 -0.38
CA LEU A 165 8.36 -2.67 -1.51
C LEU A 165 9.52 -3.17 -2.36
N LEU A 166 10.67 -2.46 -2.38
CA LEU A 166 11.85 -2.93 -3.12
C LEU A 166 12.37 -4.27 -2.61
N ASP A 167 12.14 -4.58 -1.33
CA ASP A 167 12.54 -5.85 -0.73
C ASP A 167 11.47 -6.92 -0.85
N ILE A 168 10.22 -6.52 -1.09
CA ILE A 168 9.05 -7.41 -1.05
C ILE A 168 8.63 -7.86 -2.44
N VAL A 169 8.70 -6.96 -3.44
CA VAL A 169 8.13 -7.21 -4.78
C VAL A 169 9.11 -8.03 -5.60
N LYS A 170 8.94 -9.34 -5.54
CA LYS A 170 9.74 -10.32 -6.27
C LYS A 170 8.84 -11.46 -6.72
N PRO A 171 8.97 -11.92 -7.97
CA PRO A 171 8.28 -13.16 -8.34
C PRO A 171 8.87 -14.33 -7.56
N THR A 172 8.03 -15.29 -7.21
CA THR A 172 8.45 -16.47 -6.46
C THR A 172 8.66 -17.70 -7.35
N LEU A 173 8.14 -17.63 -8.59
CA LEU A 173 8.20 -18.74 -9.54
C LEU A 173 8.97 -18.31 -10.79
N PRO A 174 9.76 -19.21 -11.40
CA PRO A 174 10.23 -18.95 -12.77
C PRO A 174 9.04 -18.76 -13.70
N LYS A 175 9.18 -17.94 -14.73
CA LYS A 175 8.06 -17.64 -15.63
C LYS A 175 7.43 -18.89 -16.24
N GLU A 176 8.24 -19.84 -16.66
CA GLU A 176 7.77 -21.07 -17.29
C GLU A 176 6.89 -21.88 -16.32
N VAL A 177 7.32 -21.97 -15.07
CA VAL A 177 6.56 -22.66 -14.02
C VAL A 177 5.25 -21.93 -13.75
N ALA A 178 5.29 -20.60 -13.69
CA ALA A 178 4.10 -19.78 -13.43
C ALA A 178 3.06 -19.94 -14.55
N PHE A 179 3.49 -19.87 -15.81
CA PHE A 179 2.56 -20.11 -16.93
C PHE A 179 1.87 -21.47 -16.82
N GLN A 180 2.65 -22.50 -16.53
CA GLN A 180 2.11 -23.86 -16.39
C GLN A 180 1.14 -23.96 -15.20
N GLN A 181 1.56 -23.45 -14.06
CA GLN A 181 0.75 -23.52 -12.82
C GLN A 181 -0.57 -22.77 -12.95
N PHE A 182 -0.58 -21.65 -13.66
CA PHE A 182 -1.79 -20.82 -13.81
C PHE A 182 -2.63 -21.26 -15.01
N GLY A 183 -2.19 -22.26 -15.77
CA GLY A 183 -2.94 -22.74 -16.93
C GLY A 183 -2.93 -21.76 -18.09
N LEU A 184 -1.86 -20.98 -18.24
CA LEU A 184 -1.70 -20.01 -19.32
C LEU A 184 -0.78 -20.54 -20.40
N ASP A 185 -1.00 -20.10 -21.62
CA ASP A 185 -0.15 -20.44 -22.77
C ASP A 185 1.02 -19.44 -22.85
N PRO A 186 2.27 -19.89 -22.71
CA PRO A 186 3.40 -18.93 -22.77
C PRO A 186 3.59 -18.28 -24.13
N LYS A 187 2.97 -18.80 -25.20
CA LYS A 187 3.01 -18.20 -26.54
C LYS A 187 1.99 -17.08 -26.71
N ARG A 188 1.00 -16.96 -25.81
CA ARG A 188 -0.02 -15.92 -25.91
C ARG A 188 0.37 -14.72 -25.06
N ARG A 189 -0.09 -13.55 -25.50
CA ARG A 189 0.15 -12.29 -24.78
C ARG A 189 -0.76 -12.22 -23.56
N THR A 190 -0.19 -11.92 -22.41
CA THR A 190 -0.90 -11.97 -21.12
C THR A 190 -1.15 -10.56 -20.60
N ILE A 191 -2.39 -10.29 -20.21
CA ILE A 191 -2.78 -9.04 -19.55
C ILE A 191 -3.22 -9.38 -18.12
N GLY A 192 -2.57 -8.72 -17.15
CA GLY A 192 -2.95 -8.82 -15.74
C GLY A 192 -4.02 -7.80 -15.40
N LEU A 193 -5.12 -8.28 -14.81
CA LEU A 193 -6.24 -7.43 -14.38
C LEU A 193 -6.22 -7.38 -12.86
N LEU A 194 -6.01 -6.18 -12.30
CA LEU A 194 -5.89 -6.00 -10.85
C LEU A 194 -7.01 -5.08 -10.36
N PRO A 195 -8.16 -5.66 -9.95
CA PRO A 195 -9.32 -4.84 -9.60
C PRO A 195 -9.25 -4.22 -8.20
N GLY A 196 -8.20 -4.50 -7.45
CA GLY A 196 -8.01 -3.91 -6.13
C GLY A 196 -7.98 -4.95 -5.03
N SER A 197 -7.74 -4.46 -3.81
CA SER A 197 -7.58 -5.31 -2.63
C SER A 197 -8.75 -5.21 -1.65
N ARG A 198 -9.70 -4.30 -1.90
CA ARG A 198 -10.86 -4.08 -1.03
C ARG A 198 -12.13 -4.43 -1.79
N MET A 199 -13.07 -5.01 -1.09
CA MET A 199 -14.34 -5.45 -1.65
C MET A 199 -15.07 -4.40 -2.50
N UNK A 200 -15.15 -3.38 -2.15
CA UNK A 200 -15.78 -2.31 -2.76
C UNK A 200 -15.19 -1.92 -4.01
N GLU A 201 -13.96 -1.88 -3.87
CA GLU A 201 -13.16 -1.54 -5.06
C GLU A 201 -13.32 -2.60 -6.15
N VAL A 202 -13.18 -3.84 -5.78
CA VAL A 202 -13.34 -4.96 -6.72
C VAL A 202 -14.73 -4.93 -7.36
N GLU A 203 -15.77 -4.74 -6.57
CA GLU A 203 -17.16 -4.70 -7.08
C GLU A 203 -17.35 -3.56 -8.08
N ARG A 204 -16.71 -2.41 -7.84
CA ARG A 204 -16.85 -1.26 -8.74
C ARG A 204 -16.09 -1.42 -10.05
N LEU A 205 -14.91 -2.02 -10.00
CA LEU A 205 -14.00 -2.05 -11.15
C LEU A 205 -14.13 -3.30 -12.00
N LEU A 206 -14.52 -4.43 -11.41
CA LEU A 206 -14.50 -5.72 -12.10
C LEU A 206 -15.40 -5.76 -13.34
N PRO A 207 -16.63 -5.22 -13.32
CA PRO A 207 -17.47 -5.28 -14.55
C PRO A 207 -16.81 -4.61 -15.75
N SER A 208 -16.22 -3.44 -15.58
CA SER A 208 -15.55 -2.74 -16.69
C SER A 208 -14.29 -3.47 -17.15
N LEU A 209 -13.54 -4.06 -16.21
CA LEU A 209 -12.36 -4.85 -16.55
C LEU A 209 -12.71 -6.06 -17.42
N LEU A 210 -13.74 -6.81 -17.02
CA LEU A 210 -14.15 -8.01 -17.74
C LEU A 210 -14.72 -7.66 -19.12
N ALA A 211 -15.52 -6.60 -19.19
CA ALA A 211 -16.06 -6.15 -20.48
C ALA A 211 -14.95 -5.63 -21.41
N SER A 212 -13.94 -4.96 -20.86
CA SER A 212 -12.82 -4.51 -21.68
C SER A 212 -12.00 -5.68 -22.21
N ALA A 213 -11.84 -6.75 -21.41
CA ALA A 213 -11.15 -7.96 -21.84
C ALA A 213 -11.86 -8.58 -23.05
N HIS A 214 -13.19 -8.58 -23.04
CA HIS A 214 -13.99 -9.08 -24.15
C HIS A 214 -13.72 -8.24 -25.42
N LEU A 215 -13.74 -6.90 -25.30
CA LEU A 215 -13.45 -6.01 -26.43
C LEU A 215 -12.04 -6.24 -26.99
N LEU A 216 -11.08 -6.40 -26.09
CA LEU A 216 -9.68 -6.61 -26.49
C LEU A 216 -9.49 -7.93 -27.23
N GLN A 217 -10.11 -9.00 -26.75
CA GLN A 217 -9.91 -10.32 -27.37
C GLN A 217 -10.57 -10.42 -28.73
N LYS A 218 -11.65 -9.67 -28.98
CA LYS A 218 -12.26 -9.61 -30.31
C LYS A 218 -11.26 -9.10 -31.37
N GLU A 219 -10.42 -8.14 -30.98
CA GLU A 219 -9.49 -7.48 -31.91
C GLU A 219 -8.13 -8.16 -31.93
N ILE A 220 -7.67 -8.73 -30.81
CA ILE A 220 -6.36 -9.38 -30.69
C ILE A 220 -6.61 -10.77 -30.10
N GLN A 221 -6.67 -11.77 -30.98
CA GLN A 221 -7.10 -13.12 -30.60
C GLN A 221 -6.09 -13.87 -29.74
N ASP A 222 -4.81 -13.50 -29.81
CA ASP A 222 -3.79 -14.19 -29.02
C ASP A 222 -3.61 -13.63 -27.61
N LEU A 223 -4.56 -12.82 -27.12
CA LEU A 223 -4.55 -12.35 -25.74
C LEU A 223 -5.11 -13.41 -24.79
N GLN A 224 -4.60 -13.38 -23.57
CA GLN A 224 -5.17 -14.11 -22.45
C GLN A 224 -5.11 -13.21 -21.21
N PHE A 225 -5.98 -13.48 -20.25
CA PHE A 225 -6.21 -12.59 -19.10
C PHE A 225 -6.12 -13.35 -17.81
N ILE A 226 -5.56 -12.70 -16.76
CA ILE A 226 -5.43 -13.32 -15.45
C ILE A 226 -5.67 -12.27 -14.36
N ILE A 227 -6.40 -12.67 -13.32
CA ILE A 227 -6.68 -11.87 -12.14
C ILE A 227 -6.03 -12.53 -10.93
N PRO A 228 -5.05 -11.87 -10.28
CA PRO A 228 -4.59 -12.36 -8.97
C PRO A 228 -5.53 -11.82 -7.90
N LEU A 229 -6.19 -12.72 -7.20
CA LEU A 229 -7.20 -12.37 -6.20
C LEU A 229 -6.51 -11.99 -4.90
N ALA A 230 -6.83 -10.79 -4.39
CA ALA A 230 -6.25 -10.31 -3.14
C ALA A 230 -6.75 -11.15 -1.95
N PRO A 231 -5.93 -11.32 -0.91
CA PRO A 231 -6.38 -12.00 0.30
C PRO A 231 -7.63 -11.33 0.87
N GLY A 232 -8.59 -12.13 1.28
CA GLY A 232 -9.84 -11.65 1.85
C GLY A 232 -10.95 -11.36 0.85
N ILE A 233 -10.66 -11.44 -0.45
CA ILE A 233 -11.70 -11.31 -1.48
C ILE A 233 -12.20 -12.70 -1.84
N PRO A 234 -13.49 -13.03 -1.64
CA PRO A 234 -14.00 -14.36 -1.97
C PRO A 234 -14.07 -14.59 -3.48
N LYS A 235 -13.73 -15.79 -3.92
CA LYS A 235 -13.85 -16.20 -5.33
C LYS A 235 -15.29 -16.08 -5.83
N THR A 236 -16.27 -16.18 -4.95
CA THR A 236 -17.69 -16.13 -5.32
C THR A 236 -18.07 -14.81 -5.99
N ILE A 237 -17.43 -13.70 -5.62
CA ILE A 237 -17.67 -12.41 -6.27
C ILE A 237 -17.28 -12.45 -7.73
N LEU A 238 -16.13 -13.05 -8.03
CA LEU A 238 -15.68 -13.18 -9.41
C LEU A 238 -16.55 -14.15 -10.19
N SER A 239 -16.87 -15.30 -9.60
CA SER A 239 -17.63 -16.33 -10.32
C SER A 239 -19.03 -15.83 -10.74
N SER A 240 -19.70 -15.03 -9.91
CA SER A 240 -21.01 -14.50 -10.25
C SER A 240 -20.94 -13.51 -11.42
N GLN A 241 -19.90 -12.70 -11.49
CA GLN A 241 -19.72 -11.75 -12.59
C GLN A 241 -19.17 -12.38 -13.86
N MET A 242 -18.42 -13.47 -13.73
CA MET A 242 -17.81 -14.14 -14.86
C MET A 242 -18.74 -15.12 -15.59
N LYS A 243 -19.90 -15.46 -15.02
CA LYS A 243 -20.86 -16.38 -15.61
C LYS A 243 -21.32 -15.98 -17.02
N ASN A 244 -21.42 -14.68 -17.28
CA ASN A 244 -21.94 -14.16 -18.54
C ASN A 244 -20.87 -13.60 -19.46
N ILE A 245 -19.60 -13.95 -19.21
CA ILE A 245 -18.50 -13.40 -19.99
C ILE A 245 -17.94 -14.48 -20.91
N ALA A 246 -17.87 -14.15 -22.21
CA ALA A 246 -17.42 -15.07 -23.24
C ALA A 246 -15.89 -15.25 -23.26
N VAL A 247 -15.14 -14.40 -22.60
CA VAL A 247 -13.67 -14.43 -22.61
C VAL A 247 -13.16 -15.26 -21.45
N PRO A 248 -12.29 -16.25 -21.67
CA PRO A 248 -11.70 -16.96 -20.55
C PRO A 248 -10.73 -16.08 -19.78
N VAL A 249 -11.01 -15.88 -18.50
CA VAL A 249 -10.15 -15.14 -17.58
C VAL A 249 -9.73 -16.10 -16.48
N LYS A 250 -8.43 -16.28 -16.31
CA LYS A 250 -7.92 -17.11 -15.23
C LYS A 250 -7.93 -16.32 -13.93
N VAL A 251 -8.27 -16.98 -12.84
CA VAL A 251 -8.26 -16.37 -11.49
C VAL A 251 -7.33 -17.23 -10.63
N VAL A 252 -6.36 -16.57 -9.98
CA VAL A 252 -5.48 -17.25 -9.03
C VAL A 252 -5.55 -16.55 -7.69
N GLU A 253 -5.42 -17.30 -6.61
CA GLU A 253 -5.38 -16.75 -5.26
C GLU A 253 -3.92 -16.50 -4.89
N GLY A 254 -3.61 -15.24 -4.61
CA GLY A 254 -2.23 -14.85 -4.32
C GLY A 254 -1.39 -14.78 -5.58
N PHE A 255 -0.09 -14.96 -5.44
CA PHE A 255 0.87 -14.93 -6.55
C PHE A 255 0.82 -13.62 -7.36
N THR A 256 0.50 -12.51 -6.69
CA THR A 256 0.31 -11.23 -7.39
C THR A 256 1.56 -10.83 -8.17
N TYR A 257 2.74 -10.99 -7.57
CA TYR A 257 3.98 -10.58 -8.25
C TYR A 257 4.34 -11.52 -9.40
N ASP A 258 4.00 -12.80 -9.28
CA ASP A 258 4.20 -13.74 -10.39
C ASP A 258 3.26 -13.41 -11.55
N VAL A 259 2.00 -13.07 -11.26
CA VAL A 259 1.04 -12.63 -12.29
C VAL A 259 1.55 -11.35 -12.96
N MET A 260 1.97 -10.35 -12.18
CA MET A 260 2.53 -9.12 -12.76
C MET A 260 3.73 -9.41 -13.64
N ASN A 261 4.61 -10.31 -13.18
CA ASN A 261 5.84 -10.61 -13.90
C ASN A 261 5.59 -11.28 -15.26
N LEU A 262 4.55 -12.10 -15.38
CA LEU A 262 4.16 -12.69 -16.66
C LEU A 262 3.46 -11.72 -17.60
N SER A 263 2.90 -10.66 -17.07
CA SER A 263 1.99 -9.80 -17.83
C SER A 263 2.75 -8.85 -18.73
N GLU A 264 2.27 -8.67 -19.94
CA GLU A 264 2.80 -7.68 -20.88
C GLU A 264 2.27 -6.29 -20.55
N LEU A 265 1.04 -6.23 -20.01
CA LEU A 265 0.35 -4.99 -19.66
C LEU A 265 -0.47 -5.27 -18.40
N LEU A 266 -0.50 -4.31 -17.49
CA LEU A 266 -1.37 -4.36 -16.31
C LEU A 266 -2.48 -3.35 -16.46
N ILE A 267 -3.71 -3.74 -16.14
CA ILE A 267 -4.83 -2.81 -15.98
C ILE A 267 -5.17 -2.89 -14.48
N THR A 268 -4.83 -1.84 -13.75
CA THR A 268 -4.72 -1.92 -12.31
C THR A 268 -5.48 -0.79 -11.60
N ALA A 269 -6.14 -1.14 -10.50
CA ALA A 269 -6.65 -0.16 -9.56
C ALA A 269 -5.50 0.73 -9.07
N SER A 270 -5.80 1.98 -8.74
CA SER A 270 -4.85 2.89 -8.14
C SER A 270 -4.47 2.39 -6.73
N GLY A 271 -3.28 2.74 -6.28
CA GLY A 271 -2.77 2.33 -4.97
C GLY A 271 -1.36 1.80 -5.08
N THR A 272 -0.95 1.02 -4.08
CA THR A 272 0.42 0.47 -4.06
C THR A 272 0.70 -0.49 -5.22
N ALA A 273 -0.35 -1.07 -5.81
CA ALA A 273 -0.18 -1.96 -6.97
C ALA A 273 0.55 -1.24 -8.12
N THR A 274 0.35 0.07 -8.29
CA THR A 274 1.06 0.81 -9.35
C THR A 274 2.57 0.82 -9.09
N LEU A 275 3.00 1.01 -7.84
CA LEU A 275 4.41 0.95 -7.49
C LEU A 275 4.96 -0.47 -7.66
N GLU A 276 4.18 -1.47 -7.28
CA GLU A 276 4.58 -2.86 -7.44
C GLU A 276 4.81 -3.20 -8.92
N GLY A 277 3.89 -2.75 -9.77
CA GLY A 277 4.04 -2.92 -11.22
C GLY A 277 5.26 -2.19 -11.77
N ALA A 278 5.53 -0.98 -11.27
CA ALA A 278 6.69 -0.21 -11.69
C ALA A 278 8.01 -0.90 -11.31
N ILE A 279 8.06 -1.47 -10.10
CA ILE A 279 9.24 -2.22 -9.63
C ILE A 279 9.53 -3.39 -10.59
N LEU A 280 8.49 -4.02 -11.12
CA LEU A 280 8.62 -5.13 -12.08
C LEU A 280 8.74 -4.64 -13.53
N GLY A 281 8.72 -3.33 -13.77
CA GLY A 281 8.94 -2.74 -15.08
C GLY A 281 7.78 -2.86 -16.06
N LYS A 282 6.56 -2.92 -15.55
CA LYS A 282 5.39 -3.22 -16.39
C LYS A 282 4.66 -1.98 -16.89
N PRO A 283 4.38 -1.89 -18.20
CA PRO A 283 3.41 -0.90 -18.69
C PRO A 283 2.07 -1.11 -18.01
N MET A 284 1.33 -0.02 -17.78
CA MET A 284 0.06 -0.15 -17.07
C MET A 284 -0.93 0.94 -17.45
N ILE A 285 -2.21 0.63 -17.23
CA ILE A 285 -3.32 1.57 -17.26
C ILE A 285 -3.87 1.60 -15.85
N ILE A 286 -4.01 2.79 -15.28
CA ILE A 286 -4.48 2.98 -13.90
C ILE A 286 -5.96 3.34 -13.96
N ILE A 287 -6.79 2.62 -13.19
CA ILE A 287 -8.22 2.88 -13.13
C ILE A 287 -8.60 3.22 -11.69
N TYR A 288 -9.49 4.19 -11.54
CA TYR A 288 -9.90 4.67 -10.22
C TYR A 288 -11.37 5.10 -10.28
N LYS A 289 -12.18 4.46 -9.42
CA LYS A 289 -13.61 4.77 -9.36
C LYS A 289 -14.08 4.63 -7.93
N VAL A 290 -14.67 5.71 -7.40
CA VAL A 290 -15.25 5.73 -6.05
C VAL A 290 -16.68 6.25 -6.17
N SER A 291 -17.45 6.20 -5.08
CA SER A 291 -18.80 6.74 -5.09
C SER A 291 -18.76 8.23 -5.47
N PHE A 292 -19.79 8.70 -6.15
CA PHE A 292 -19.85 10.07 -6.65
C PHE A 292 -19.64 11.12 -5.55
N PRO A 293 -20.34 11.04 -4.39
CA PRO A 293 -20.04 12.01 -3.32
C PRO A 293 -18.62 11.93 -2.79
N SER A 294 -18.07 10.71 -2.64
CA SER A 294 -16.68 10.53 -2.18
C SER A 294 -15.69 11.16 -3.14
N TYR A 295 -15.94 11.01 -4.46
CA TYR A 295 -15.05 11.58 -5.48
C TYR A 295 -15.00 13.11 -5.38
N TRP A 296 -16.15 13.78 -5.27
CA TRP A 296 -16.20 15.24 -5.20
C TRP A 296 -15.56 15.78 -3.92
N ILE A 297 -15.80 15.11 -2.78
CA ILE A 297 -15.18 15.50 -1.51
C ILE A 297 -13.67 15.35 -1.61
N GLY A 298 -13.20 14.23 -2.12
CA GLY A 298 -11.76 13.99 -2.28
C GLY A 298 -11.12 15.01 -3.22
N ARG A 299 -11.77 15.31 -4.34
CA ARG A 299 -11.27 16.26 -5.34
C ARG A 299 -11.13 17.67 -4.76
N ALA A 300 -12.04 18.05 -3.86
CA ALA A 300 -11.99 19.36 -3.20
C ALA A 300 -10.85 19.44 -2.17
N LEU A 301 -10.49 18.32 -1.56
CA LEU A 301 -9.51 18.27 -0.46
C LEU A 301 -8.09 17.91 -0.93
N ILE A 302 -7.95 17.08 -1.95
CA ILE A 302 -6.66 16.60 -2.42
C ILE A 302 -6.03 17.60 -3.39
N ARG A 303 -4.75 17.89 -3.17
CA ARG A 303 -3.98 18.83 -4.00
C ARG A 303 -2.88 18.12 -4.75
N VAL A 304 -3.26 17.24 -5.69
CA VAL A 304 -2.30 16.49 -6.51
C VAL A 304 -2.75 16.52 -7.97
N ASP A 305 -1.78 16.48 -8.87
CA ASP A 305 -2.04 16.46 -10.31
C ASP A 305 -2.43 15.08 -10.82
N TYR A 306 -2.00 14.02 -10.11
CA TYR A 306 -2.20 12.64 -10.52
C TYR A 306 -2.71 11.81 -9.34
N ILE A 307 -3.51 10.78 -9.63
CA ILE A 307 -3.98 9.84 -8.61
C ILE A 307 -2.99 8.68 -8.44
N GLY A 308 -2.39 8.22 -9.54
CA GLY A 308 -1.44 7.13 -9.48
C GLY A 308 -0.09 7.54 -8.91
N LEU A 309 0.42 6.76 -7.98
CA LEU A 309 1.70 7.04 -7.33
C LEU A 309 2.85 7.09 -8.34
N VAL A 310 2.81 6.25 -9.38
CA VAL A 310 3.88 6.24 -10.40
C VAL A 310 3.94 7.57 -11.16
N ASN A 311 2.79 8.17 -11.46
CA ASN A 311 2.75 9.46 -12.15
C ASN A 311 3.18 10.59 -11.21
N LEU A 312 2.78 10.52 -9.94
CA LEU A 312 3.22 11.49 -8.92
C LEU A 312 4.74 11.48 -8.79
N LEU A 313 5.33 10.30 -8.69
CA LEU A 313 6.79 10.16 -8.56
C LEU A 313 7.51 10.60 -9.83
N ALA A 314 6.95 10.27 -10.99
CA ALA A 314 7.53 10.67 -12.28
C ALA A 314 7.36 12.16 -12.56
N GLU A 315 6.44 12.83 -11.89
CA GLU A 315 6.05 14.23 -12.10
C GLU A 315 5.51 14.46 -13.52
N LYS A 316 5.00 13.40 -14.13
CA LYS A 316 4.35 13.44 -15.46
C LYS A 316 3.52 12.17 -15.62
N GLU A 317 2.62 12.16 -16.61
CA GLU A 317 1.81 10.98 -16.87
C GLU A 317 2.63 9.95 -17.66
N ILE A 318 3.12 8.93 -16.96
CA ILE A 318 3.82 7.80 -17.59
C ILE A 318 2.90 6.59 -17.77
N ALA A 319 1.73 6.60 -17.12
CA ALA A 319 0.69 5.60 -17.29
C ALA A 319 -0.65 6.33 -17.38
N PRO A 320 -1.52 5.98 -18.36
CA PRO A 320 -2.83 6.64 -18.43
C PRO A 320 -3.64 6.41 -17.16
N GLU A 321 -4.36 7.43 -16.72
CA GLU A 321 -5.27 7.36 -15.57
C GLU A 321 -6.70 7.55 -16.07
N LEU A 322 -7.52 6.52 -15.89
CA LEU A 322 -8.96 6.59 -16.19
C LEU A 322 -9.71 6.71 -14.86
N ILE A 323 -10.50 7.78 -14.74
CA ILE A 323 -11.11 8.17 -13.48
C ILE A 323 -12.62 8.28 -13.65
N GLN A 324 -13.40 7.71 -12.70
CA GLN A 324 -14.85 7.80 -12.64
C GLN A 324 -15.51 7.29 -13.92
N LYS A 325 -16.22 8.13 -14.66
CA LYS A 325 -16.95 7.74 -15.87
C LYS A 325 -16.02 7.23 -16.98
N ASP A 326 -14.76 7.62 -16.94
CA ASP A 326 -13.76 7.15 -17.91
C ASP A 326 -13.33 5.71 -17.64
N VAL A 327 -13.69 5.15 -16.47
CA VAL A 327 -13.54 3.73 -16.21
C VAL A 327 -14.73 3.03 -16.86
N ASN A 328 -14.59 2.78 -18.15
CA ASN A 328 -15.59 2.08 -18.94
C ASN A 328 -14.88 1.17 -19.95
N PRO A 329 -15.57 0.14 -20.44
CA PRO A 329 -14.90 -0.87 -21.27
C PRO A 329 -14.22 -0.30 -22.52
N GLN A 330 -14.86 0.66 -23.18
CA GLN A 330 -14.31 1.21 -24.43
C GLN A 330 -13.05 2.03 -24.18
N ARG A 331 -13.07 2.88 -23.14
CA ARG A 331 -11.88 3.70 -22.81
C ARG A 331 -10.71 2.82 -22.36
N ILE A 332 -10.99 1.79 -21.57
CA ILE A 332 -9.94 0.86 -21.13
C ILE A 332 -9.35 0.14 -22.35
N ALA A 333 -10.22 -0.38 -23.22
CA ALA A 333 -9.78 -1.11 -24.43
C ALA A 333 -8.97 -0.19 -25.36
N ASP A 334 -9.41 1.06 -25.56
CA ASP A 334 -8.69 2.00 -26.43
C ASP A 334 -7.28 2.25 -25.93
N GLU A 335 -7.11 2.49 -24.62
CA GLU A 335 -5.78 2.69 -24.06
C GLU A 335 -4.92 1.43 -24.16
N ALA A 336 -5.52 0.26 -23.93
CA ALA A 336 -4.80 -1.00 -24.06
C ALA A 336 -4.35 -1.25 -25.51
N PHE A 337 -5.22 -1.00 -26.50
CA PHE A 337 -4.86 -1.12 -27.90
C PHE A 337 -3.68 -0.22 -28.26
N ARG A 338 -3.71 1.02 -27.77
CA ARG A 338 -2.66 1.99 -28.05
C ARG A 338 -1.30 1.47 -27.59
N ILE A 339 -1.28 0.86 -26.39
CA ILE A 339 -0.04 0.32 -25.80
C ILE A 339 0.37 -0.99 -26.48
N LEU A 340 -0.58 -1.92 -26.66
CA LEU A 340 -0.31 -3.26 -27.20
C LEU A 340 0.15 -3.23 -28.67
N ARG A 341 -0.32 -2.24 -29.45
CA ARG A 341 -0.01 -2.11 -30.88
C ARG A 341 1.21 -1.26 -31.16
N ASP A 342 1.81 -0.65 -30.13
CA ASP A 342 2.96 0.24 -30.31
C ASP A 342 4.12 -0.22 -29.43
N PRO A 343 5.02 -1.07 -29.96
CA PRO A 343 6.17 -1.55 -29.17
C PRO A 343 7.09 -0.44 -28.69
N ILE A 344 7.17 0.68 -29.42
CA ILE A 344 8.00 1.82 -29.01
C ILE A 344 7.41 2.47 -27.76
N LEU A 345 6.09 2.69 -27.75
CA LEU A 345 5.40 3.25 -26.60
C LEU A 345 5.54 2.32 -25.38
N SER A 346 5.34 1.03 -25.57
CA SER A 346 5.44 0.03 -24.50
C SER A 346 6.84 0.03 -23.88
N ARG A 347 7.88 0.10 -24.71
CA ARG A 347 9.27 0.16 -24.25
C ARG A 347 9.53 1.45 -23.47
N LYS A 348 9.02 2.58 -23.97
CA LYS A 348 9.15 3.87 -23.28
C LYS A 348 8.50 3.83 -21.90
N MET A 349 7.33 3.20 -21.80
CA MET A 349 6.65 3.04 -20.49
C MET A 349 7.51 2.20 -19.56
N THR A 350 8.08 1.10 -20.03
CA THR A 350 8.96 0.26 -19.21
C THR A 350 10.16 1.06 -18.71
N GLU A 351 10.76 1.88 -19.56
CA GLU A 351 11.89 2.75 -19.18
C GLU A 351 11.48 3.77 -18.12
N SER A 352 10.29 4.37 -18.28
CA SER A 352 9.75 5.31 -17.27
C SER A 352 9.49 4.63 -15.94
N MET A 353 9.01 3.39 -15.96
CA MET A 353 8.80 2.61 -14.71
C MET A 353 10.14 2.34 -14.03
N GLY A 354 11.20 2.09 -14.81
CA GLY A 354 12.56 1.94 -14.26
C GLY A 354 13.04 3.19 -13.55
N GLU A 355 12.72 4.37 -14.10
CA GLU A 355 13.08 5.64 -13.47
C GLU A 355 12.32 5.82 -12.13
N VAL A 356 11.04 5.44 -12.09
CA VAL A 356 10.26 5.47 -10.86
C VAL A 356 10.87 4.52 -9.82
N ARG A 357 11.26 3.33 -10.24
CA ARG A 357 11.92 2.37 -9.35
C ARG A 357 13.16 2.98 -8.70
N GLN A 358 13.97 3.69 -9.47
CA GLN A 358 15.17 4.36 -8.92
C GLN A 358 14.81 5.42 -7.87
N LYS A 359 13.69 6.13 -8.08
CA LYS A 359 13.23 7.14 -7.10
C LYS A 359 12.75 6.53 -5.78
N LEU A 360 12.48 5.23 -5.76
CA LEU A 360 12.10 4.54 -4.52
C LEU A 360 13.31 4.23 -3.63
N GLY A 361 14.52 4.42 -4.13
CA GLY A 361 15.75 4.24 -3.36
C GLY A 361 16.37 2.88 -3.56
N GLU A 362 17.03 2.41 -2.51
CA GLU A 362 17.74 1.12 -2.53
C GLU A 362 17.05 0.14 -1.61
N PRO A 363 17.16 -1.18 -1.88
CA PRO A 363 16.67 -2.18 -0.92
C PRO A 363 17.29 -1.98 0.47
N GLY A 364 16.60 -2.42 1.51
CA GLY A 364 17.08 -2.32 2.88
C GLY A 364 16.39 -1.26 3.73
N ALA A 365 15.20 -0.82 3.32
CA ALA A 365 14.45 0.23 4.04
C ALA A 365 14.18 -0.16 5.49
N ALA A 366 13.73 -1.40 5.75
CA ALA A 366 13.41 -1.85 7.11
C ALA A 366 14.66 -1.85 7.99
N GLN A 367 15.82 -2.25 7.45
CA GLN A 367 17.07 -2.27 8.18
C GLN A 367 17.53 -0.86 8.54
N ARG A 368 17.42 0.08 7.59
CA ARG A 368 17.78 1.48 7.86
C ARG A 368 16.84 2.10 8.90
N ALA A 369 15.54 1.80 8.81
CA ALA A 369 14.57 2.25 9.81
C ALA A 369 14.88 1.66 11.19
N ALA A 370 15.27 0.38 11.23
CA ALA A 370 15.64 -0.28 12.50
C ALA A 370 16.82 0.40 13.16
N HIS A 371 17.84 0.81 12.40
CA HIS A 371 18.99 1.53 12.98
C HIS A 371 18.55 2.87 13.57
N ILE A 372 17.63 3.56 12.93
CA ILE A 372 17.07 4.82 13.47
C ILE A 372 16.35 4.53 14.80
N VAL A 373 15.53 3.47 14.85
CA VAL A 373 14.83 3.08 16.07
C VAL A 373 15.80 2.79 17.21
N ILE A 374 16.85 2.03 16.95
CA ILE A 374 17.84 1.67 17.95
C ILE A 374 18.53 2.93 18.48
N SER A 375 18.88 3.86 17.59
CA SER A 375 19.47 5.14 18.00
C SER A 375 18.55 5.90 18.96
N LEU A 376 17.25 5.97 18.64
CA LEU A 376 16.29 6.65 19.51
C LEU A 376 16.12 5.96 20.86
N LEU A 377 16.14 4.63 20.87
CA LEU A 377 16.01 3.87 22.13
C LEU A 377 17.13 4.17 23.11
N HIS A 378 18.33 4.44 22.61
CA HIS A 378 19.51 4.65 23.45
C HIS A 378 19.94 6.12 23.56
N GLU A 379 19.18 7.03 22.95
CA GLU A 379 19.50 8.45 22.97
C GLU A 379 19.56 9.03 24.40
N ALA A 380 18.63 8.59 25.26
CA ALA A 380 18.56 9.07 26.64
C ALA A 380 19.71 8.56 27.51
N GLU A 381 20.46 7.55 27.04
CA GLU A 381 21.60 6.97 27.78
C GLU A 381 22.93 7.69 27.47
N ALA A 382 22.94 8.48 26.40
CA ALA A 382 24.09 9.27 26.00
C ALA A 382 24.01 10.67 26.63
#